data_d6dce0d3b2c691446fed7808a2d32621
#
_entry.id   d6dce0d3b2c691446fed7808a2d32621
#
_cell.length_a   1.000
_cell.length_b   1.000
_cell.length_c   1.000
_cell.angle_alpha   90.00
_cell.angle_beta   90.00
_cell.angle_gamma   90.00
#
_symmetry.space_group_name_H-M   'P 1'
#
loop_
_entity.id
_entity.type
_entity.pdbx_description
1 polymer ?
#
loop_
_entity_poly.entity_id
_entity_poly.type
_entity_poly.pdbx_seq_one_letter_code
_entity_poly.pdbx_strand_id
1 'polypeptide(L)'
;MKVDFAIVGAGIAGASLAWRLAEHSSVLLIEREAQPGYHSTGRSAAMFMESYGPPQARALTRASRAFYTSPPPGFSDTPILQPRGVLYLARSGQQALLAQHLKALAGSGVAVEQLDAAATLERFPLARREGLLGALFEPDAMDIDVHALHQGWLRGARRRGAELWLDAELESARFDAGRWQLQCAGARHAEARWLVDAAGAWADEVAARAGAAPLGLLPKRRSAFTFDPPAGSDCRRWPAVVGIDESWYFKPDAGQLLGSPANADPVPAHDVQAEEIDIALGIAGIEAATELAIRRPRRVWAGLRTFAADGDLVIGADARAERFFWLAGQGGYGIQSAAGAAELAEALLQGRTLPAALVYAGVDAAAMDPARF
;
A
#
# COMPACT_ATOMS: atom_id res chain seq x y z
N MET A 1 -21.78 14.36 17.48
CA MET A 1 -21.50 14.93 16.16
C MET A 1 -22.34 14.21 15.11
N LYS A 2 -22.79 14.87 14.01
CA LYS A 2 -23.61 14.23 12.95
C LYS A 2 -22.99 14.51 11.58
N VAL A 3 -22.70 13.42 10.81
CA VAL A 3 -21.99 13.48 9.52
C VAL A 3 -22.65 12.60 8.47
N ASP A 4 -22.26 12.77 7.21
CA ASP A 4 -22.66 11.88 6.13
C ASP A 4 -21.81 10.60 6.14
N PHE A 5 -20.50 10.73 6.35
CA PHE A 5 -19.58 9.61 6.34
C PHE A 5 -18.70 9.60 7.59
N ALA A 6 -18.67 8.48 8.31
CA ALA A 6 -17.66 8.18 9.31
C ALA A 6 -16.71 7.13 8.72
N ILE A 7 -15.42 7.44 8.69
CA ILE A 7 -14.37 6.58 8.14
C ILE A 7 -13.48 6.13 9.29
N VAL A 8 -13.38 4.84 9.53
CA VAL A 8 -12.55 4.25 10.58
C VAL A 8 -11.18 3.88 10.00
N GLY A 9 -10.13 4.50 10.54
CA GLY A 9 -8.76 4.40 10.09
C GLY A 9 -8.31 5.60 9.27
N ALA A 10 -7.32 6.35 9.78
CA ALA A 10 -6.71 7.50 9.09
C ALA A 10 -5.37 7.12 8.42
N GLY A 11 -5.22 5.87 7.99
CA GLY A 11 -4.17 5.43 7.09
C GLY A 11 -4.39 5.94 5.66
N ILE A 12 -3.59 5.42 4.73
CA ILE A 12 -3.61 5.86 3.32
C ILE A 12 -4.99 5.74 2.67
N ALA A 13 -5.74 4.67 2.99
CA ALA A 13 -7.07 4.41 2.46
C ALA A 13 -8.11 5.41 2.95
N GLY A 14 -8.23 5.55 4.27
CA GLY A 14 -9.20 6.48 4.85
C GLY A 14 -8.89 7.95 4.55
N ALA A 15 -7.61 8.34 4.57
CA ALA A 15 -7.19 9.71 4.27
C ALA A 15 -7.49 10.11 2.82
N SER A 16 -7.24 9.23 1.84
CA SER A 16 -7.52 9.48 0.43
C SER A 16 -9.03 9.58 0.16
N LEU A 17 -9.82 8.70 0.76
CA LEU A 17 -11.28 8.74 0.63
C LEU A 17 -11.88 9.96 1.34
N ALA A 18 -11.41 10.29 2.55
CA ALA A 18 -11.88 11.48 3.28
C ALA A 18 -11.64 12.76 2.48
N TRP A 19 -10.49 12.88 1.81
CA TRP A 19 -10.18 14.02 0.95
C TRP A 19 -11.19 14.18 -0.19
N ARG A 20 -11.60 13.08 -0.82
CA ARG A 20 -12.59 13.10 -1.91
C ARG A 20 -13.98 13.44 -1.40
N LEU A 21 -14.46 12.72 -0.39
CA LEU A 21 -15.82 12.90 0.13
C LEU A 21 -16.05 14.27 0.76
N ALA A 22 -15.03 14.83 1.41
CA ALA A 22 -15.14 16.15 2.06
C ALA A 22 -15.32 17.32 1.08
N GLU A 23 -15.23 17.08 -0.22
CA GLU A 23 -15.54 18.11 -1.23
C GLU A 23 -17.04 18.48 -1.26
N HIS A 24 -17.90 17.50 -0.96
CA HIS A 24 -19.35 17.66 -1.11
C HIS A 24 -20.16 17.09 0.07
N SER A 25 -19.49 16.60 1.11
CA SER A 25 -20.16 15.91 2.23
C SER A 25 -19.44 16.17 3.55
N SER A 26 -20.17 16.03 4.64
CA SER A 26 -19.59 16.06 5.98
C SER A 26 -18.90 14.72 6.30
N VAL A 27 -17.62 14.78 6.69
CA VAL A 27 -16.79 13.61 6.93
C VAL A 27 -16.16 13.66 8.31
N LEU A 28 -16.21 12.54 9.03
CA LEU A 28 -15.47 12.29 10.25
C LEU A 28 -14.49 11.14 9.99
N LEU A 29 -13.19 11.41 10.17
CA LEU A 29 -12.14 10.44 10.13
C LEU A 29 -11.78 10.04 11.57
N ILE A 30 -11.85 8.75 11.89
CA ILE A 30 -11.64 8.20 13.25
C ILE A 30 -10.35 7.38 13.25
N GLU A 31 -9.39 7.76 14.09
CA GLU A 31 -8.10 7.09 14.21
C GLU A 31 -7.86 6.67 15.66
N ARG A 32 -7.47 5.42 15.85
CA ARG A 32 -7.18 4.87 17.18
C ARG A 32 -5.87 5.37 17.77
N GLU A 33 -4.90 5.68 16.91
CA GLU A 33 -3.57 6.11 17.32
C GLU A 33 -3.51 7.64 17.52
N ALA A 34 -2.52 8.09 18.26
CA ALA A 34 -2.21 9.53 18.43
C ALA A 34 -1.70 10.18 17.13
N GLN A 35 -1.25 9.36 16.17
CA GLN A 35 -0.75 9.82 14.87
C GLN A 35 -1.36 9.01 13.73
N PRO A 36 -1.99 9.68 12.74
CA PRO A 36 -2.54 8.99 11.58
C PRO A 36 -1.41 8.38 10.74
N GLY A 37 -1.67 7.17 10.22
CA GLY A 37 -0.70 6.44 9.41
C GLY A 37 0.41 5.74 10.19
N TYR A 38 0.29 5.58 11.49
CA TYR A 38 1.28 4.97 12.38
C TYR A 38 1.69 3.53 11.97
N HIS A 39 0.75 2.73 11.52
CA HIS A 39 0.98 1.33 11.13
C HIS A 39 1.45 1.18 9.68
N SER A 40 0.72 0.42 8.84
CA SER A 40 1.13 0.02 7.47
C SER A 40 1.57 1.20 6.60
N THR A 41 0.89 2.34 6.70
CA THR A 41 1.21 3.55 5.91
C THR A 41 2.60 4.10 6.22
N GLY A 42 2.91 4.31 7.49
CA GLY A 42 4.19 4.89 7.93
C GLY A 42 5.36 3.89 7.91
N ARG A 43 5.08 2.59 7.71
CA ARG A 43 6.09 1.52 7.72
C ARG A 43 6.37 0.94 6.33
N SER A 44 5.87 1.61 5.28
CA SER A 44 5.95 1.12 3.92
C SER A 44 7.28 1.47 3.25
N ALA A 45 7.81 0.52 2.45
CA ALA A 45 8.91 0.76 1.53
C ALA A 45 8.46 1.40 0.20
N ALA A 46 7.25 1.79 0.09
CA ALA A 46 6.42 2.19 -1.04
C ALA A 46 7.15 2.52 -2.34
N MET A 47 6.76 1.79 -3.37
CA MET A 47 7.09 2.07 -4.76
C MET A 47 5.82 2.16 -5.59
N PHE A 48 5.87 2.89 -6.69
CA PHE A 48 4.84 2.92 -7.71
C PHE A 48 5.26 2.00 -8.85
N MET A 49 4.58 0.85 -8.97
CA MET A 49 4.88 -0.18 -9.96
C MET A 49 3.57 -0.71 -10.55
N GLU A 50 3.34 -0.45 -11.83
CA GLU A 50 2.11 -0.92 -12.51
C GLU A 50 2.11 -2.41 -12.82
N SER A 51 3.28 -3.04 -12.69
CA SER A 51 3.48 -4.48 -12.78
C SER A 51 3.08 -5.24 -11.52
N TYR A 52 3.07 -4.57 -10.35
CA TYR A 52 3.03 -5.23 -9.04
C TYR A 52 1.61 -5.39 -8.51
N GLY A 53 1.30 -6.64 -8.13
CA GLY A 53 0.03 -7.03 -7.52
C GLY A 53 -0.93 -7.77 -8.45
N PRO A 54 -2.10 -8.18 -7.93
CA PRO A 54 -3.16 -8.82 -8.70
C PRO A 54 -3.79 -7.85 -9.71
N PRO A 55 -4.63 -8.34 -10.63
CA PRO A 55 -5.15 -7.52 -11.74
C PRO A 55 -5.81 -6.22 -11.31
N GLN A 56 -6.63 -6.23 -10.27
CA GLN A 56 -7.35 -5.01 -9.84
C GLN A 56 -6.43 -4.03 -9.09
N ALA A 57 -5.46 -4.51 -8.30
CA ALA A 57 -4.44 -3.66 -7.71
C ALA A 57 -3.63 -2.92 -8.79
N ARG A 58 -3.24 -3.61 -9.87
CA ARG A 58 -2.56 -3.00 -11.02
C ARG A 58 -3.43 -1.99 -11.76
N ALA A 59 -4.72 -2.29 -11.96
CA ALA A 59 -5.67 -1.38 -12.59
C ALA A 59 -5.83 -0.09 -11.77
N LEU A 60 -6.03 -0.19 -10.45
CA LEU A 60 -6.12 0.95 -9.54
C LEU A 60 -4.80 1.74 -9.48
N THR A 61 -3.65 1.07 -9.57
CA THR A 61 -2.34 1.73 -9.64
C THR A 61 -2.23 2.57 -10.92
N ARG A 62 -2.57 2.02 -12.09
CA ARG A 62 -2.63 2.79 -13.34
C ARG A 62 -3.56 3.99 -13.23
N ALA A 63 -4.76 3.81 -12.68
CA ALA A 63 -5.70 4.89 -12.45
C ALA A 63 -5.15 5.99 -11.51
N SER A 64 -4.26 5.63 -10.58
CA SER A 64 -3.64 6.57 -9.64
C SER A 64 -2.53 7.43 -10.26
N ARG A 65 -1.92 7.00 -11.38
CA ARG A 65 -0.74 7.66 -11.98
C ARG A 65 -0.93 9.15 -12.22
N ALA A 66 -2.05 9.54 -12.84
CA ALA A 66 -2.31 10.94 -13.19
C ALA A 66 -2.30 11.83 -11.94
N PHE A 67 -2.97 11.39 -10.86
CA PHE A 67 -3.01 12.12 -9.60
C PHE A 67 -1.63 12.23 -8.95
N TYR A 68 -0.84 11.16 -8.95
CA TYR A 68 0.49 11.17 -8.31
C TYR A 68 1.52 11.96 -9.11
N THR A 69 1.39 12.00 -10.43
CA THR A 69 2.29 12.77 -11.32
C THR A 69 1.97 14.26 -11.26
N SER A 70 0.68 14.62 -11.17
CA SER A 70 0.20 15.99 -11.20
C SER A 70 -0.90 16.22 -10.18
N PRO A 71 -0.58 16.19 -8.87
CA PRO A 71 -1.58 16.45 -7.84
C PRO A 71 -2.11 17.89 -7.95
N PRO A 72 -3.32 18.15 -7.41
CA PRO A 72 -3.89 19.50 -7.43
C PRO A 72 -2.97 20.54 -6.76
N PRO A 73 -3.03 21.81 -7.18
CA PRO A 73 -2.25 22.88 -6.56
C PRO A 73 -2.41 22.94 -5.04
N GLY A 74 -1.28 23.05 -4.33
CA GLY A 74 -1.24 23.10 -2.86
C GLY A 74 -1.48 21.75 -2.16
N PHE A 75 -1.47 20.64 -2.89
CA PHE A 75 -1.54 19.29 -2.32
C PHE A 75 -0.22 18.91 -1.64
N SER A 76 0.90 19.12 -2.30
CA SER A 76 2.25 18.85 -1.80
C SER A 76 3.24 19.89 -2.30
N ASP A 77 4.25 20.19 -1.50
CA ASP A 77 5.36 21.08 -1.85
C ASP A 77 6.50 20.34 -2.56
N THR A 78 6.46 19.00 -2.54
CA THR A 78 7.44 18.11 -3.18
C THR A 78 6.76 17.17 -4.17
N PRO A 79 7.47 16.69 -5.21
CA PRO A 79 6.94 15.65 -6.09
C PRO A 79 6.56 14.40 -5.30
N ILE A 80 5.39 13.83 -5.60
CA ILE A 80 4.93 12.57 -5.00
C ILE A 80 5.71 11.39 -5.57
N LEU A 81 5.99 11.40 -6.88
CA LEU A 81 6.74 10.36 -7.57
C LEU A 81 8.13 10.85 -7.93
N GLN A 82 9.12 9.97 -7.76
CA GLN A 82 10.49 10.18 -8.20
C GLN A 82 10.99 8.96 -8.99
N PRO A 83 11.66 9.14 -10.14
CA PRO A 83 12.18 8.03 -10.94
C PRO A 83 13.10 7.14 -10.10
N ARG A 84 12.92 5.82 -10.20
CA ARG A 84 13.73 4.83 -9.49
C ARG A 84 14.16 3.68 -10.41
N GLY A 85 13.22 3.07 -11.11
CA GLY A 85 13.38 1.79 -11.77
C GLY A 85 13.48 0.62 -10.79
N VAL A 86 13.13 -0.57 -11.26
CA VAL A 86 13.26 -1.82 -10.51
C VAL A 86 14.01 -2.85 -11.34
N LEU A 87 14.99 -3.49 -10.71
CA LEU A 87 15.81 -4.53 -11.29
C LEU A 87 15.53 -5.85 -10.60
N TYR A 88 14.93 -6.81 -11.29
CA TYR A 88 14.71 -8.17 -10.81
C TYR A 88 15.90 -9.04 -11.20
N LEU A 89 16.78 -9.34 -10.25
CA LEU A 89 17.99 -10.14 -10.46
C LEU A 89 17.66 -11.62 -10.55
N ALA A 90 18.13 -12.27 -11.61
CA ALA A 90 18.04 -13.70 -11.79
C ALA A 90 19.43 -14.35 -11.69
N ARG A 91 19.52 -15.46 -10.97
CA ARG A 91 20.75 -16.22 -10.74
C ARG A 91 20.65 -17.64 -11.30
N SER A 92 21.77 -18.34 -11.35
CA SER A 92 21.85 -19.74 -11.79
C SER A 92 20.77 -20.61 -11.12
N GLY A 93 20.02 -21.36 -11.90
CA GLY A 93 18.88 -22.16 -11.45
C GLY A 93 17.53 -21.42 -11.52
N GLN A 94 17.50 -20.11 -11.80
CA GLN A 94 16.27 -19.30 -11.82
C GLN A 94 15.77 -18.96 -13.24
N GLN A 95 16.23 -19.67 -14.28
CA GLN A 95 15.83 -19.43 -15.68
C GLN A 95 14.32 -19.52 -15.90
N ALA A 96 13.68 -20.50 -15.23
CA ALA A 96 12.23 -20.68 -15.33
C ALA A 96 11.45 -19.50 -14.72
N LEU A 97 11.91 -18.98 -13.58
CA LEU A 97 11.32 -17.79 -12.94
C LEU A 97 11.46 -16.55 -13.82
N LEU A 98 12.65 -16.34 -14.39
CA LEU A 98 12.89 -15.21 -15.32
C LEU A 98 11.92 -15.26 -16.51
N ALA A 99 11.76 -16.44 -17.14
CA ALA A 99 10.84 -16.64 -18.24
C ALA A 99 9.37 -16.45 -17.82
N GLN A 100 9.00 -16.92 -16.62
CA GLN A 100 7.66 -16.76 -16.07
C GLN A 100 7.32 -15.29 -15.82
N HIS A 101 8.21 -14.52 -15.20
CA HIS A 101 8.04 -13.09 -14.97
C HIS A 101 7.92 -12.32 -16.28
N LEU A 102 8.79 -12.59 -17.25
CA LEU A 102 8.71 -11.97 -18.57
C LEU A 102 7.35 -12.26 -19.24
N LYS A 103 6.89 -13.49 -19.19
CA LYS A 103 5.58 -13.88 -19.72
C LYS A 103 4.42 -13.19 -18.99
N ALA A 104 4.49 -13.07 -17.67
CA ALA A 104 3.44 -12.41 -16.86
C ALA A 104 3.34 -10.91 -17.17
N LEU A 105 4.44 -10.28 -17.56
CA LEU A 105 4.50 -8.86 -17.92
C LEU A 105 4.21 -8.61 -19.41
N ALA A 106 4.30 -9.64 -20.25
CA ALA A 106 3.98 -9.53 -21.67
C ALA A 106 2.51 -9.11 -21.86
N GLY A 107 2.28 -8.03 -22.61
CA GLY A 107 0.93 -7.50 -22.86
C GLY A 107 0.31 -6.71 -21.68
N SER A 108 1.03 -6.53 -20.58
CA SER A 108 0.56 -5.72 -19.43
C SER A 108 0.54 -4.21 -19.70
N GLY A 109 1.19 -3.75 -20.77
CA GLY A 109 1.41 -2.33 -21.05
C GLY A 109 2.59 -1.72 -20.27
N VAL A 110 3.26 -2.49 -19.40
CA VAL A 110 4.42 -2.05 -18.63
C VAL A 110 5.69 -2.24 -19.48
N ALA A 111 6.52 -1.21 -19.56
CA ALA A 111 7.83 -1.31 -20.19
C ALA A 111 8.76 -2.19 -19.35
N VAL A 112 9.29 -3.25 -19.95
CA VAL A 112 10.24 -4.16 -19.31
C VAL A 112 11.37 -4.48 -20.27
N GLU A 113 12.61 -4.29 -19.82
CA GLU A 113 13.83 -4.63 -20.55
C GLU A 113 14.39 -5.94 -19.97
N GLN A 114 14.65 -6.91 -20.84
CA GLN A 114 15.42 -8.09 -20.44
C GLN A 114 16.92 -7.79 -20.64
N LEU A 115 17.67 -7.88 -19.56
CA LEU A 115 19.13 -7.62 -19.53
C LEU A 115 19.88 -8.94 -19.38
N ASP A 116 20.94 -9.12 -20.16
CA ASP A 116 21.94 -10.16 -19.91
C ASP A 116 22.83 -9.80 -18.70
N ALA A 117 23.77 -10.66 -18.35
CA ALA A 117 24.66 -10.44 -17.20
C ALA A 117 25.54 -9.20 -17.38
N ALA A 118 26.00 -8.88 -18.60
CA ALA A 118 26.83 -7.72 -18.86
C ALA A 118 26.03 -6.41 -18.71
N ALA A 119 24.89 -6.31 -19.35
CA ALA A 119 23.99 -5.16 -19.23
C ALA A 119 23.45 -4.97 -17.79
N THR A 120 23.24 -6.07 -17.07
CA THR A 120 22.83 -6.02 -15.65
C THR A 120 23.94 -5.37 -14.80
N LEU A 121 25.22 -5.75 -15.01
CA LEU A 121 26.36 -5.18 -14.30
C LEU A 121 26.62 -3.71 -14.67
N GLU A 122 26.32 -3.28 -15.88
CA GLU A 122 26.37 -1.86 -16.26
C GLU A 122 25.32 -1.05 -15.50
N ARG A 123 24.12 -1.60 -15.33
CA ARG A 123 23.00 -0.95 -14.61
C ARG A 123 23.20 -0.96 -13.09
N PHE A 124 23.69 -2.06 -12.55
CA PHE A 124 23.97 -2.26 -11.12
C PHE A 124 25.31 -3.01 -10.92
N PRO A 125 26.44 -2.28 -10.84
CA PRO A 125 27.79 -2.87 -10.76
C PRO A 125 28.06 -3.74 -9.54
N LEU A 126 27.24 -3.62 -8.49
CA LEU A 126 27.36 -4.41 -7.27
C LEU A 126 26.59 -5.74 -7.32
N ALA A 127 25.98 -6.11 -8.44
CA ALA A 127 25.47 -7.47 -8.61
C ALA A 127 26.64 -8.47 -8.62
N ARG A 128 26.51 -9.57 -7.84
CA ARG A 128 27.55 -10.59 -7.78
C ARG A 128 27.66 -11.31 -9.12
N ARG A 129 28.86 -11.26 -9.74
CA ARG A 129 29.11 -11.79 -11.09
C ARG A 129 28.91 -13.30 -11.19
N GLU A 130 29.39 -14.04 -10.16
CA GLU A 130 29.28 -15.48 -10.15
C GLU A 130 27.82 -15.92 -10.13
N GLY A 131 27.40 -16.73 -11.11
CA GLY A 131 26.04 -17.22 -11.23
C GLY A 131 24.99 -16.18 -11.63
N LEU A 132 25.36 -14.98 -12.07
CA LEU A 132 24.42 -14.00 -12.61
C LEU A 132 23.93 -14.43 -14.00
N LEU A 133 22.64 -14.62 -14.15
CA LEU A 133 21.99 -14.90 -15.45
C LEU A 133 21.66 -13.59 -16.20
N GLY A 134 21.26 -12.59 -15.48
CA GLY A 134 20.75 -11.33 -16.00
C GLY A 134 19.65 -10.77 -15.10
N ALA A 135 18.83 -9.87 -15.66
CA ALA A 135 17.74 -9.25 -14.93
C ALA A 135 16.57 -8.90 -15.84
N LEU A 136 15.42 -8.61 -15.24
CA LEU A 136 14.36 -7.80 -15.84
C LEU A 136 14.44 -6.40 -15.22
N PHE A 137 14.37 -5.38 -16.06
CA PHE A 137 14.37 -4.00 -15.63
C PHE A 137 13.06 -3.30 -16.02
N GLU A 138 12.38 -2.73 -15.03
CA GLU A 138 11.19 -1.90 -15.19
C GLU A 138 11.60 -0.42 -15.01
N PRO A 139 11.83 0.33 -16.11
CA PRO A 139 12.35 1.69 -16.05
C PRO A 139 11.37 2.69 -15.45
N ASP A 140 10.05 2.46 -15.61
CA ASP A 140 8.99 3.39 -15.23
C ASP A 140 8.51 3.21 -13.78
N ALA A 141 9.15 2.32 -13.02
CA ALA A 141 8.92 2.21 -11.59
C ALA A 141 9.48 3.43 -10.86
N MET A 142 8.74 3.91 -9.85
CA MET A 142 9.08 5.15 -9.14
C MET A 142 9.04 4.97 -7.63
N ASP A 143 9.80 5.76 -6.90
CA ASP A 143 9.60 5.95 -5.46
C ASP A 143 8.36 6.80 -5.22
N ILE A 144 7.66 6.52 -4.10
CA ILE A 144 6.56 7.34 -3.63
C ILE A 144 7.00 8.06 -2.34
N ASP A 145 6.86 9.39 -2.30
CA ASP A 145 6.90 10.13 -1.04
C ASP A 145 5.59 9.91 -0.28
N VAL A 146 5.58 8.86 0.56
CA VAL A 146 4.40 8.45 1.34
C VAL A 146 3.96 9.53 2.30
N HIS A 147 4.92 10.23 2.93
CA HIS A 147 4.61 11.30 3.88
C HIS A 147 3.93 12.48 3.17
N ALA A 148 4.50 12.96 2.08
CA ALA A 148 3.92 14.05 1.29
C ALA A 148 2.51 13.69 0.79
N LEU A 149 2.34 12.47 0.28
CA LEU A 149 1.07 11.94 -0.22
C LEU A 149 0.00 11.88 0.88
N HIS A 150 0.30 11.20 1.98
CA HIS A 150 -0.62 11.01 3.10
C HIS A 150 -1.00 12.33 3.77
N GLN A 151 -0.01 13.18 4.06
CA GLN A 151 -0.24 14.50 4.64
C GLN A 151 -0.97 15.43 3.67
N GLY A 152 -0.74 15.30 2.36
CA GLY A 152 -1.50 16.03 1.34
C GLY A 152 -3.00 15.76 1.44
N TRP A 153 -3.39 14.49 1.54
CA TRP A 153 -4.80 14.10 1.71
C TRP A 153 -5.37 14.57 3.05
N LEU A 154 -4.69 14.35 4.17
CA LEU A 154 -5.18 14.77 5.48
C LEU A 154 -5.37 16.29 5.57
N ARG A 155 -4.37 17.08 5.12
CA ARG A 155 -4.48 18.54 5.10
C ARG A 155 -5.61 18.99 4.18
N GLY A 156 -5.71 18.38 3.00
CA GLY A 156 -6.75 18.69 2.02
C GLY A 156 -8.15 18.37 2.53
N ALA A 157 -8.36 17.20 3.16
CA ALA A 157 -9.63 16.83 3.78
C ALA A 157 -10.05 17.82 4.86
N ARG A 158 -9.12 18.20 5.77
CA ARG A 158 -9.36 19.17 6.82
C ARG A 158 -9.70 20.58 6.28
N ARG A 159 -9.03 21.02 5.21
CA ARG A 159 -9.35 22.31 4.55
C ARG A 159 -10.76 22.29 3.95
N ARG A 160 -11.28 21.11 3.58
CA ARG A 160 -12.63 20.90 3.07
C ARG A 160 -13.67 20.67 4.19
N GLY A 161 -13.27 20.78 5.45
CA GLY A 161 -14.14 20.66 6.62
C GLY A 161 -14.28 19.25 7.20
N ALA A 162 -13.48 18.28 6.76
CA ALA A 162 -13.44 16.98 7.43
C ALA A 162 -12.88 17.12 8.84
N GLU A 163 -13.51 16.46 9.80
CA GLU A 163 -12.98 16.33 11.15
C GLU A 163 -12.11 15.08 11.29
N LEU A 164 -11.07 15.17 12.09
CA LEU A 164 -10.18 14.07 12.43
C LEU A 164 -10.14 13.90 13.95
N TRP A 165 -10.57 12.73 14.41
CA TRP A 165 -10.41 12.32 15.80
C TRP A 165 -9.22 11.38 15.92
N LEU A 166 -8.27 11.73 16.78
CA LEU A 166 -7.13 10.91 17.18
C LEU A 166 -7.38 10.34 18.58
N ASP A 167 -6.65 9.28 18.95
CA ASP A 167 -6.90 8.56 20.21
C ASP A 167 -8.39 8.22 20.37
N ALA A 168 -9.01 7.73 19.29
CA ALA A 168 -10.44 7.57 19.17
C ALA A 168 -10.81 6.20 18.59
N GLU A 169 -10.34 5.13 19.23
CA GLU A 169 -10.70 3.77 18.80
C GLU A 169 -12.23 3.60 18.78
N LEU A 170 -12.77 3.07 17.68
CA LEU A 170 -14.18 2.69 17.60
C LEU A 170 -14.45 1.52 18.57
N GLU A 171 -15.25 1.73 19.60
CA GLU A 171 -15.61 0.72 20.60
C GLU A 171 -16.86 -0.07 20.19
N SER A 172 -17.85 0.61 19.65
CA SER A 172 -19.05 -0.01 19.10
C SER A 172 -19.74 0.88 18.06
N ALA A 173 -20.46 0.23 17.14
CA ALA A 173 -21.34 0.91 16.20
C ALA A 173 -22.65 0.14 16.05
N ARG A 174 -23.77 0.86 15.96
CA ARG A 174 -25.10 0.28 15.76
C ARG A 174 -25.87 1.09 14.74
N PHE A 175 -26.44 0.41 13.75
CA PHE A 175 -27.33 1.05 12.79
C PHE A 175 -28.72 1.16 13.39
N ASP A 176 -29.26 2.39 13.49
CA ASP A 176 -30.55 2.70 14.07
C ASP A 176 -31.15 3.93 13.41
N ALA A 177 -32.46 3.91 13.15
CA ALA A 177 -33.17 5.01 12.53
C ALA A 177 -32.54 5.60 11.26
N GLY A 178 -31.93 4.73 10.43
CA GLY A 178 -31.28 5.11 9.16
C GLY A 178 -29.89 5.72 9.30
N ARG A 179 -29.27 5.60 10.49
CA ARG A 179 -27.92 6.11 10.77
C ARG A 179 -27.14 5.16 11.69
N TRP A 180 -25.85 5.16 11.52
CA TRP A 180 -24.91 4.56 12.44
C TRP A 180 -24.76 5.43 13.69
N GLN A 181 -24.93 4.82 14.86
CA GLN A 181 -24.62 5.39 16.17
C GLN A 181 -23.25 4.85 16.59
N LEU A 182 -22.26 5.73 16.67
CA LEU A 182 -20.87 5.38 16.93
C LEU A 182 -20.47 5.78 18.34
N GLN A 183 -19.81 4.86 19.03
CA GLN A 183 -19.16 5.12 20.30
C GLN A 183 -17.66 4.87 20.14
N CYS A 184 -16.85 5.86 20.50
CA CYS A 184 -15.41 5.80 20.41
C CYS A 184 -14.77 6.09 21.76
N ALA A 185 -13.51 5.68 21.91
CA ALA A 185 -12.70 5.97 23.10
C ALA A 185 -12.74 7.45 23.50
N GLY A 186 -12.60 7.70 24.80
CA GLY A 186 -12.73 9.06 25.36
C GLY A 186 -14.17 9.58 25.43
N ALA A 187 -15.16 8.69 25.50
CA ALA A 187 -16.59 9.01 25.54
C ALA A 187 -17.07 9.88 24.38
N ARG A 188 -16.46 9.70 23.20
CA ARG A 188 -16.85 10.42 21.97
C ARG A 188 -17.99 9.68 21.27
N HIS A 189 -18.97 10.45 20.79
CA HIS A 189 -20.14 9.91 20.08
C HIS A 189 -20.35 10.63 18.76
N ALA A 190 -20.70 9.87 17.73
CA ALA A 190 -21.06 10.41 16.43
C ALA A 190 -22.23 9.64 15.82
N GLU A 191 -22.98 10.33 14.93
CA GLU A 191 -23.95 9.72 14.05
C GLU A 191 -23.50 9.88 12.61
N ALA A 192 -23.55 8.80 11.81
CA ALA A 192 -23.17 8.82 10.40
C ALA A 192 -24.23 8.18 9.50
N ARG A 193 -24.38 8.65 8.27
CA ARG A 193 -25.22 7.98 7.27
C ARG A 193 -24.55 6.70 6.74
N TRP A 194 -23.23 6.75 6.59
CA TRP A 194 -22.41 5.63 6.16
C TRP A 194 -21.28 5.41 7.16
N LEU A 195 -21.02 4.17 7.47
CA LEU A 195 -19.80 3.74 8.18
C LEU A 195 -18.86 3.08 7.17
N VAL A 196 -17.69 3.65 7.01
CA VAL A 196 -16.64 3.14 6.11
C VAL A 196 -15.53 2.52 6.93
N ASP A 197 -15.23 1.27 6.66
CA ASP A 197 -14.15 0.55 7.28
C ASP A 197 -12.88 0.63 6.42
N ALA A 198 -11.93 1.47 6.85
CA ALA A 198 -10.61 1.64 6.28
C ALA A 198 -9.51 1.30 7.31
N ALA A 199 -9.82 0.42 8.28
CA ALA A 199 -8.99 0.12 9.45
C ALA A 199 -7.81 -0.84 9.16
N GLY A 200 -7.54 -1.15 7.89
CA GLY A 200 -6.38 -1.96 7.49
C GLY A 200 -6.37 -3.34 8.12
N ALA A 201 -5.40 -3.62 8.98
CA ALA A 201 -5.29 -4.93 9.64
C ALA A 201 -6.42 -5.22 10.64
N TRP A 202 -7.07 -4.19 11.15
CA TRP A 202 -8.16 -4.28 12.12
C TRP A 202 -9.56 -4.24 11.48
N ALA A 203 -9.66 -4.35 10.16
CA ALA A 203 -10.94 -4.20 9.47
C ALA A 203 -11.98 -5.25 9.92
N ASP A 204 -11.62 -6.53 10.06
CA ASP A 204 -12.53 -7.54 10.57
C ASP A 204 -12.99 -7.28 12.02
N GLU A 205 -12.13 -6.65 12.85
CA GLU A 205 -12.51 -6.26 14.20
C GLU A 205 -13.50 -5.10 14.21
N VAL A 206 -13.30 -4.10 13.33
CA VAL A 206 -14.21 -2.97 13.14
C VAL A 206 -15.57 -3.47 12.63
N ALA A 207 -15.58 -4.39 11.67
CA ALA A 207 -16.80 -5.03 11.19
C ALA A 207 -17.56 -5.73 12.34
N ALA A 208 -16.87 -6.52 13.15
CA ALA A 208 -17.47 -7.21 14.30
C ALA A 208 -18.09 -6.21 15.31
N ARG A 209 -17.39 -5.09 15.60
CA ARG A 209 -17.91 -4.03 16.49
C ARG A 209 -19.12 -3.30 15.91
N ALA A 210 -19.29 -3.32 14.59
CA ALA A 210 -20.44 -2.78 13.87
C ALA A 210 -21.54 -3.82 13.65
N GLY A 211 -21.36 -5.08 14.07
CA GLY A 211 -22.31 -6.16 13.82
C GLY A 211 -22.33 -6.63 12.36
N ALA A 212 -21.34 -6.24 11.56
CA ALA A 212 -21.11 -6.77 10.23
C ALA A 212 -20.30 -8.08 10.32
N ALA A 213 -20.47 -8.98 9.35
CA ALA A 213 -19.74 -10.23 9.33
C ALA A 213 -18.30 -10.00 8.86
N PRO A 214 -17.28 -10.49 9.60
CA PRO A 214 -15.90 -10.46 9.14
C PRO A 214 -15.72 -11.17 7.78
N LEU A 215 -14.79 -10.70 6.96
CA LEU A 215 -14.46 -11.28 5.65
C LEU A 215 -13.32 -12.30 5.69
N GLY A 216 -12.70 -12.51 6.85
CA GLY A 216 -11.54 -13.38 6.99
C GLY A 216 -10.26 -12.75 6.41
N LEU A 217 -10.13 -11.44 6.56
CA LEU A 217 -8.95 -10.72 6.13
C LEU A 217 -7.71 -11.18 6.90
N LEU A 218 -6.62 -11.44 6.18
CA LEU A 218 -5.41 -12.01 6.75
C LEU A 218 -4.27 -10.98 6.81
N PRO A 219 -3.96 -10.40 7.98
CA PRO A 219 -2.78 -9.60 8.17
C PRO A 219 -1.52 -10.46 8.08
N LYS A 220 -0.51 -9.97 7.36
CA LYS A 220 0.79 -10.63 7.21
C LYS A 220 1.91 -9.68 7.56
N ARG A 221 2.85 -10.14 8.41
CA ARG A 221 4.04 -9.38 8.78
C ARG A 221 4.96 -9.21 7.58
N ARG A 222 5.47 -7.99 7.41
CA ARG A 222 6.54 -7.65 6.49
C ARG A 222 7.61 -6.90 7.26
N SER A 223 8.79 -7.51 7.39
CA SER A 223 9.94 -6.93 8.06
C SER A 223 10.80 -6.11 7.11
N ALA A 224 11.41 -5.05 7.61
CA ALA A 224 12.31 -4.19 6.87
C ALA A 224 13.42 -3.65 7.80
N PHE A 225 14.51 -3.24 7.18
CA PHE A 225 15.65 -2.65 7.90
C PHE A 225 16.37 -1.63 7.01
N THR A 226 17.08 -0.69 7.61
CA THR A 226 18.02 0.17 6.86
C THR A 226 19.46 -0.19 7.17
N PHE A 227 20.33 0.03 6.19
CA PHE A 227 21.77 -0.17 6.31
C PHE A 227 22.54 0.82 5.45
N ASP A 228 23.81 1.02 5.75
CA ASP A 228 24.65 1.96 5.01
C ASP A 228 25.09 1.39 3.67
N PRO A 229 25.12 2.19 2.60
CA PRO A 229 25.77 1.81 1.36
C PRO A 229 27.30 1.70 1.57
N PRO A 230 28.04 1.06 0.64
CA PRO A 230 29.50 1.03 0.70
C PRO A 230 30.09 2.44 0.80
N ALA A 231 31.16 2.59 1.58
CA ALA A 231 31.81 3.87 1.81
C ALA A 231 32.22 4.54 0.48
N GLY A 232 31.88 5.81 0.32
CA GLY A 232 32.15 6.57 -0.90
C GLY A 232 31.19 6.34 -2.07
N SER A 233 30.18 5.47 -1.92
CA SER A 233 29.16 5.23 -2.95
C SER A 233 28.06 6.28 -2.91
N ASP A 234 27.63 6.75 -4.09
CA ASP A 234 26.37 7.49 -4.25
C ASP A 234 25.26 6.53 -4.67
N CYS A 235 24.50 6.03 -3.70
CA CYS A 235 23.41 5.10 -3.96
C CYS A 235 22.12 5.77 -4.46
N ARG A 236 22.02 7.09 -4.46
CA ARG A 236 20.75 7.82 -4.75
C ARG A 236 20.14 7.48 -6.10
N ARG A 237 20.97 7.11 -7.08
CA ARG A 237 20.54 6.77 -8.45
C ARG A 237 20.47 5.27 -8.72
N TRP A 238 20.73 4.42 -7.72
CA TRP A 238 20.57 2.98 -7.91
C TRP A 238 19.09 2.63 -8.08
N PRO A 239 18.77 1.65 -8.93
CA PRO A 239 17.41 1.11 -8.98
C PRO A 239 17.06 0.42 -7.65
N ALA A 240 15.79 0.18 -7.42
CA ALA A 240 15.42 -0.85 -6.47
C ALA A 240 15.83 -2.21 -7.05
N VAL A 241 16.33 -3.10 -6.20
CA VAL A 241 16.81 -4.42 -6.60
C VAL A 241 16.01 -5.48 -5.85
N VAL A 242 15.47 -6.44 -6.59
CA VAL A 242 14.61 -7.51 -6.08
C VAL A 242 15.17 -8.84 -6.56
N GLY A 243 15.20 -9.87 -5.74
CA GLY A 243 15.42 -11.23 -6.22
C GLY A 243 14.28 -11.65 -7.14
N ILE A 244 14.57 -12.33 -8.25
CA ILE A 244 13.51 -12.77 -9.20
C ILE A 244 12.48 -13.70 -8.57
N ASP A 245 12.83 -14.34 -7.45
CA ASP A 245 11.95 -15.17 -6.62
C ASP A 245 11.16 -14.37 -5.58
N GLU A 246 11.31 -13.03 -5.57
CA GLU A 246 10.70 -12.11 -4.63
C GLU A 246 11.00 -12.43 -3.14
N SER A 247 12.08 -13.15 -2.85
CA SER A 247 12.46 -13.53 -1.49
C SER A 247 13.21 -12.44 -0.72
N TRP A 248 13.67 -11.40 -1.37
CA TRP A 248 14.32 -10.23 -0.79
C TRP A 248 14.27 -9.04 -1.75
N TYR A 249 14.40 -7.84 -1.20
CA TYR A 249 14.63 -6.64 -1.99
C TYR A 249 15.39 -5.59 -1.17
N PHE A 250 15.99 -4.64 -1.87
CA PHE A 250 16.44 -3.39 -1.28
C PHE A 250 16.28 -2.23 -2.26
N LYS A 251 16.28 -1.01 -1.72
CA LYS A 251 16.26 0.22 -2.51
C LYS A 251 16.98 1.35 -1.76
N PRO A 252 17.46 2.39 -2.46
CA PRO A 252 17.88 3.63 -1.82
C PRO A 252 16.75 4.27 -1.01
N ASP A 253 17.08 4.77 0.19
CA ASP A 253 16.15 5.45 1.06
C ASP A 253 16.88 6.48 1.94
N ALA A 254 16.62 7.76 1.75
CA ALA A 254 17.18 8.87 2.56
C ALA A 254 18.70 8.80 2.79
N GLY A 255 19.47 8.42 1.77
CA GLY A 255 20.93 8.29 1.84
C GLY A 255 21.43 6.97 2.44
N GLN A 256 20.54 6.10 2.85
CA GLN A 256 20.77 4.71 3.24
C GLN A 256 20.20 3.75 2.19
N LEU A 257 20.29 2.46 2.45
CA LEU A 257 19.58 1.41 1.74
C LEU A 257 18.53 0.81 2.67
N LEU A 258 17.29 0.67 2.18
CA LEU A 258 16.23 -0.04 2.85
C LEU A 258 16.18 -1.47 2.28
N GLY A 259 16.32 -2.47 3.13
CA GLY A 259 16.25 -3.88 2.78
C GLY A 259 15.07 -4.60 3.43
N SER A 260 14.64 -5.71 2.85
CA SER A 260 13.56 -6.56 3.38
C SER A 260 13.75 -8.02 2.95
N PRO A 261 13.44 -8.99 3.82
CA PRO A 261 13.35 -10.40 3.47
C PRO A 261 12.11 -10.74 2.63
N ALA A 262 11.31 -9.74 2.27
CA ALA A 262 10.04 -9.93 1.56
C ALA A 262 9.07 -10.94 2.21
N ASN A 263 9.22 -11.24 3.51
CA ASN A 263 8.40 -12.19 4.25
C ASN A 263 6.91 -11.79 4.28
N ALA A 264 6.04 -12.77 4.47
CA ALA A 264 4.59 -12.58 4.49
C ALA A 264 3.92 -13.55 5.48
N ASP A 265 4.41 -13.55 6.72
CA ASP A 265 3.96 -14.46 7.77
C ASP A 265 2.60 -14.01 8.32
N PRO A 266 1.58 -14.89 8.31
CA PRO A 266 0.29 -14.58 8.91
C PRO A 266 0.43 -14.31 10.41
N VAL A 267 -0.13 -13.20 10.87
CA VAL A 267 -0.15 -12.83 12.29
C VAL A 267 -1.47 -12.13 12.61
N PRO A 268 -1.95 -12.16 13.87
CA PRO A 268 -3.09 -11.33 14.27
C PRO A 268 -2.76 -9.83 14.12
N ALA A 269 -3.79 -8.99 14.05
CA ALA A 269 -3.61 -7.54 14.04
C ALA A 269 -3.05 -7.06 15.40
N HIS A 270 -1.90 -6.42 15.36
CA HIS A 270 -1.24 -5.82 16.54
C HIS A 270 -0.15 -4.83 16.08
N ASP A 271 0.48 -4.15 17.01
CA ASP A 271 1.67 -3.35 16.73
C ASP A 271 2.89 -4.26 16.51
N VAL A 272 2.99 -4.76 15.26
CA VAL A 272 3.92 -5.81 14.88
C VAL A 272 5.37 -5.34 14.92
N GLN A 273 6.25 -6.21 15.42
CA GLN A 273 7.70 -6.03 15.42
C GLN A 273 8.35 -7.01 14.44
N ALA A 274 9.53 -6.65 13.93
CA ALA A 274 10.33 -7.56 13.11
C ALA A 274 10.97 -8.64 13.98
N GLU A 275 11.05 -9.86 13.45
CA GLU A 275 11.80 -10.94 14.07
C GLU A 275 13.26 -10.96 13.58
N GLU A 276 14.18 -11.31 14.46
CA GLU A 276 15.63 -11.35 14.13
C GLU A 276 15.93 -12.29 12.97
N ILE A 277 15.22 -13.42 12.90
CA ILE A 277 15.37 -14.37 11.80
C ILE A 277 14.97 -13.79 10.45
N ASP A 278 13.91 -12.98 10.41
CA ASP A 278 13.48 -12.31 9.17
C ASP A 278 14.59 -11.38 8.66
N ILE A 279 15.17 -10.60 9.58
CA ILE A 279 16.23 -9.65 9.23
C ILE A 279 17.47 -10.38 8.74
N ALA A 280 17.85 -11.48 9.42
CA ALA A 280 18.98 -12.30 9.02
C ALA A 280 18.79 -12.93 7.63
N LEU A 281 17.59 -13.42 7.32
CA LEU A 281 17.25 -13.95 5.98
C LEU A 281 17.30 -12.86 4.91
N GLY A 282 16.79 -11.66 5.20
CA GLY A 282 16.88 -10.53 4.26
C GLY A 282 18.31 -10.11 3.97
N ILE A 283 19.17 -10.04 5.00
CA ILE A 283 20.60 -9.77 4.85
C ILE A 283 21.25 -10.86 4.01
N ALA A 284 21.05 -12.13 4.36
CA ALA A 284 21.65 -13.24 3.65
C ALA A 284 21.25 -13.28 2.16
N GLY A 285 19.97 -13.00 1.83
CA GLY A 285 19.49 -12.93 0.45
C GLY A 285 20.18 -11.81 -0.35
N ILE A 286 20.29 -10.62 0.23
CA ILE A 286 20.93 -9.46 -0.39
C ILE A 286 22.45 -9.76 -0.61
N GLU A 287 23.15 -10.24 0.41
CA GLU A 287 24.59 -10.55 0.34
C GLU A 287 24.91 -11.72 -0.62
N ALA A 288 24.01 -12.69 -0.72
CA ALA A 288 24.17 -13.80 -1.66
C ALA A 288 24.11 -13.34 -3.13
N ALA A 289 23.36 -12.27 -3.40
CA ALA A 289 23.13 -11.78 -4.76
C ALA A 289 23.99 -10.56 -5.14
N THR A 290 24.60 -9.90 -4.17
CA THR A 290 25.32 -8.64 -4.37
C THR A 290 26.68 -8.63 -3.64
N GLU A 291 27.54 -7.66 -3.98
CA GLU A 291 28.78 -7.36 -3.27
C GLU A 291 28.57 -6.44 -2.04
N LEU A 292 27.34 -6.22 -1.64
CA LEU A 292 27.01 -5.48 -0.42
C LEU A 292 27.41 -6.33 0.80
N ALA A 293 27.94 -5.66 1.84
CA ALA A 293 28.26 -6.28 3.12
C ALA A 293 27.49 -5.57 4.23
N ILE A 294 26.53 -6.26 4.83
CA ILE A 294 25.58 -5.69 5.80
C ILE A 294 25.95 -6.15 7.21
N ARG A 295 26.91 -5.47 7.82
CA ARG A 295 27.40 -5.86 9.16
C ARG A 295 26.37 -5.64 10.27
N ARG A 296 25.58 -4.55 10.17
CA ARG A 296 24.60 -4.17 11.18
C ARG A 296 23.50 -3.30 10.57
N PRO A 297 22.22 -3.65 10.75
CA PRO A 297 21.11 -2.76 10.46
C PRO A 297 21.17 -1.48 11.32
N ARG A 298 20.75 -0.35 10.75
CA ARG A 298 20.63 0.93 11.46
C ARG A 298 19.31 1.04 12.18
N ARG A 299 18.23 0.66 11.47
CA ARG A 299 16.86 0.59 11.98
C ARG A 299 16.23 -0.70 11.53
N VAL A 300 15.34 -1.23 12.34
CA VAL A 300 14.58 -2.46 12.07
C VAL A 300 13.13 -2.19 12.45
N TRP A 301 12.19 -2.59 11.61
CA TRP A 301 10.75 -2.51 11.89
C TRP A 301 9.98 -3.56 11.10
N ALA A 302 8.69 -3.70 11.43
CA ALA A 302 7.76 -4.46 10.61
C ALA A 302 6.44 -3.71 10.44
N GLY A 303 5.72 -4.02 9.38
CA GLY A 303 4.37 -3.55 9.11
C GLY A 303 3.46 -4.70 8.75
N LEU A 304 2.15 -4.45 8.79
CA LEU A 304 1.13 -5.42 8.40
C LEU A 304 0.65 -5.14 6.97
N ARG A 305 0.59 -6.18 6.16
CA ARG A 305 -0.06 -6.21 4.85
C ARG A 305 -1.28 -7.11 4.96
N THR A 306 -2.47 -6.58 4.76
CA THR A 306 -3.72 -7.30 4.98
C THR A 306 -4.34 -7.70 3.66
N PHE A 307 -4.59 -8.99 3.50
CA PHE A 307 -5.06 -9.59 2.26
C PHE A 307 -6.44 -10.21 2.44
N ALA A 308 -7.28 -10.07 1.42
CA ALA A 308 -8.42 -10.97 1.22
C ALA A 308 -7.95 -12.32 0.67
N ALA A 309 -8.80 -13.33 0.67
CA ALA A 309 -8.44 -14.70 0.29
C ALA A 309 -7.92 -14.81 -1.16
N ASP A 310 -8.43 -13.99 -2.07
CA ASP A 310 -8.02 -13.91 -3.48
C ASP A 310 -6.86 -12.95 -3.75
N GLY A 311 -6.45 -12.18 -2.73
CA GLY A 311 -5.36 -11.21 -2.81
C GLY A 311 -5.71 -9.85 -3.39
N ASP A 312 -6.90 -9.65 -3.95
CA ASP A 312 -7.38 -8.36 -4.44
C ASP A 312 -8.00 -7.52 -3.30
N LEU A 313 -8.12 -6.21 -3.53
CA LEU A 313 -8.73 -5.29 -2.57
C LEU A 313 -10.21 -5.60 -2.36
N VAL A 314 -10.76 -5.15 -1.23
CA VAL A 314 -12.19 -5.19 -0.94
C VAL A 314 -12.71 -3.76 -0.91
N ILE A 315 -13.52 -3.39 -1.90
CA ILE A 315 -14.08 -2.04 -2.05
C ILE A 315 -15.55 -2.16 -2.46
N GLY A 316 -16.46 -1.89 -1.53
CA GLY A 316 -17.89 -1.99 -1.80
C GLY A 316 -18.75 -1.92 -0.55
N ALA A 317 -20.06 -1.76 -0.75
CA ALA A 317 -21.04 -1.82 0.32
C ALA A 317 -21.26 -3.28 0.75
N ASP A 318 -21.35 -3.53 2.06
CA ASP A 318 -21.72 -4.85 2.57
C ASP A 318 -23.20 -5.13 2.28
N ALA A 319 -23.48 -6.29 1.68
CA ALA A 319 -24.85 -6.67 1.34
C ALA A 319 -25.70 -7.06 2.57
N ARG A 320 -25.06 -7.37 3.70
CA ARG A 320 -25.68 -7.87 4.94
C ARG A 320 -25.76 -6.81 6.03
N ALA A 321 -24.93 -5.74 5.95
CA ALA A 321 -24.90 -4.63 6.91
C ALA A 321 -25.24 -3.32 6.20
N GLU A 322 -26.42 -2.78 6.53
CA GLU A 322 -26.96 -1.59 5.87
C GLU A 322 -26.01 -0.39 6.02
N ARG A 323 -25.62 0.23 4.89
CA ARG A 323 -24.73 1.40 4.85
C ARG A 323 -23.38 1.19 5.54
N PHE A 324 -22.92 -0.04 5.59
CA PHE A 324 -21.55 -0.38 5.91
C PHE A 324 -20.74 -0.53 4.60
N PHE A 325 -19.57 0.05 4.54
CA PHE A 325 -18.75 0.05 3.32
C PHE A 325 -17.32 -0.39 3.64
N TRP A 326 -16.82 -1.34 2.88
CA TRP A 326 -15.45 -1.85 2.99
C TRP A 326 -14.48 -1.07 2.10
N LEU A 327 -13.37 -0.64 2.65
CA LEU A 327 -12.19 -0.12 1.93
C LEU A 327 -10.94 -0.77 2.54
N ALA A 328 -10.80 -2.07 2.34
CA ALA A 328 -9.89 -2.93 3.07
C ALA A 328 -9.15 -3.92 2.15
N GLY A 329 -8.38 -4.85 2.71
CA GLY A 329 -7.70 -5.88 1.93
C GLY A 329 -6.62 -5.34 0.98
N GLN A 330 -6.00 -4.21 1.29
CA GLN A 330 -5.10 -3.51 0.35
C GLN A 330 -3.73 -4.17 0.18
N GLY A 331 -3.46 -5.27 0.86
CA GLY A 331 -2.25 -6.08 0.72
C GLY A 331 -0.97 -5.24 0.81
N GLY A 332 -0.08 -5.42 -0.16
CA GLY A 332 1.13 -4.62 -0.34
C GLY A 332 0.97 -3.42 -1.28
N TYR A 333 -0.25 -3.11 -1.73
CA TYR A 333 -0.54 -2.24 -2.88
C TYR A 333 -1.22 -0.93 -2.50
N GLY A 334 -1.66 -0.78 -1.26
CA GLY A 334 -2.53 0.31 -0.81
C GLY A 334 -2.00 1.71 -1.09
N ILE A 335 -0.69 1.94 -0.99
CA ILE A 335 -0.11 3.26 -1.24
C ILE A 335 -0.09 3.59 -2.73
N GLN A 336 0.33 2.66 -3.58
CA GLN A 336 0.40 2.93 -5.02
C GLN A 336 -0.98 3.05 -5.69
N SER A 337 -2.01 2.42 -5.12
CA SER A 337 -3.36 2.37 -5.68
C SER A 337 -4.36 3.33 -5.01
N ALA A 338 -3.96 4.07 -3.97
CA ALA A 338 -4.90 4.77 -3.09
C ALA A 338 -5.74 5.84 -3.81
N ALA A 339 -5.19 6.57 -4.78
CA ALA A 339 -5.97 7.58 -5.50
C ALA A 339 -7.11 6.94 -6.32
N GLY A 340 -6.80 5.86 -7.06
CA GLY A 340 -7.79 5.10 -7.82
C GLY A 340 -8.79 4.37 -6.92
N ALA A 341 -8.33 3.77 -5.81
CA ALA A 341 -9.19 3.12 -4.84
C ALA A 341 -10.18 4.10 -4.18
N ALA A 342 -9.71 5.29 -3.82
CA ALA A 342 -10.57 6.33 -3.27
C ALA A 342 -11.58 6.88 -4.30
N GLU A 343 -11.19 6.97 -5.57
CA GLU A 343 -12.09 7.39 -6.65
C GLU A 343 -13.18 6.36 -6.91
N LEU A 344 -12.83 5.07 -6.90
CA LEU A 344 -13.78 3.98 -6.98
C LEU A 344 -14.74 3.99 -5.79
N ALA A 345 -14.20 4.05 -4.57
CA ALA A 345 -15.01 4.05 -3.35
C ALA A 345 -15.98 5.23 -3.29
N GLU A 346 -15.53 6.43 -3.68
CA GLU A 346 -16.40 7.61 -3.78
C GLU A 346 -17.55 7.41 -4.79
N ALA A 347 -17.23 6.89 -5.99
CA ALA A 347 -18.25 6.65 -7.02
C ALA A 347 -19.31 5.63 -6.53
N LEU A 348 -18.91 4.55 -5.88
CA LEU A 348 -19.80 3.53 -5.32
C LEU A 348 -20.66 4.08 -4.17
N LEU A 349 -20.08 4.80 -3.22
CA LEU A 349 -20.79 5.41 -2.09
C LEU A 349 -21.85 6.43 -2.52
N GLN A 350 -21.60 7.11 -3.63
CA GLN A 350 -22.51 8.11 -4.17
C GLN A 350 -23.46 7.55 -5.24
N GLY A 351 -23.38 6.24 -5.54
CA GLY A 351 -24.21 5.60 -6.57
C GLY A 351 -24.00 6.16 -7.98
N ARG A 352 -22.78 6.66 -8.26
CA ARG A 352 -22.40 7.21 -9.57
C ARG A 352 -21.82 6.11 -10.48
N THR A 353 -21.91 6.33 -11.77
CA THR A 353 -21.18 5.54 -12.76
C THR A 353 -19.68 5.67 -12.54
N LEU A 354 -18.92 4.62 -12.87
CA LEU A 354 -17.47 4.65 -12.74
C LEU A 354 -16.88 5.77 -13.61
N PRO A 355 -15.95 6.57 -13.06
CA PRO A 355 -15.21 7.55 -13.83
C PRO A 355 -14.48 6.94 -15.02
N ALA A 356 -14.41 7.66 -16.14
CA ALA A 356 -13.78 7.16 -17.37
C ALA A 356 -12.32 6.74 -17.16
N ALA A 357 -11.58 7.40 -16.27
CA ALA A 357 -10.20 7.05 -15.93
C ALA A 357 -10.09 5.64 -15.33
N LEU A 358 -11.02 5.25 -14.44
CA LEU A 358 -11.06 3.91 -13.86
C LEU A 358 -11.40 2.85 -14.92
N VAL A 359 -12.40 3.14 -15.78
CA VAL A 359 -12.80 2.24 -16.88
C VAL A 359 -11.62 2.03 -17.85
N TYR A 360 -10.94 3.12 -18.23
CA TYR A 360 -9.78 3.05 -19.13
C TYR A 360 -8.61 2.25 -18.52
N ALA A 361 -8.40 2.36 -17.22
CA ALA A 361 -7.39 1.60 -16.50
C ALA A 361 -7.75 0.11 -16.33
N GLY A 362 -8.97 -0.30 -16.68
CA GLY A 362 -9.44 -1.68 -16.55
C GLY A 362 -9.92 -2.04 -15.14
N VAL A 363 -10.39 -1.07 -14.38
CA VAL A 363 -10.96 -1.31 -13.04
C VAL A 363 -12.31 -1.98 -13.17
N ASP A 364 -12.43 -3.14 -12.53
CA ASP A 364 -13.68 -3.90 -12.39
C ASP A 364 -14.14 -3.86 -10.92
N ALA A 365 -15.19 -3.09 -10.65
CA ALA A 365 -15.73 -2.95 -9.30
C ALA A 365 -16.31 -4.28 -8.77
N ALA A 366 -16.86 -5.13 -9.64
CA ALA A 366 -17.43 -6.42 -9.24
C ALA A 366 -16.35 -7.38 -8.73
N ALA A 367 -15.15 -7.33 -9.29
CA ALA A 367 -14.02 -8.13 -8.83
C ALA A 367 -13.51 -7.73 -7.42
N MET A 368 -13.92 -6.55 -6.91
CA MET A 368 -13.55 -6.06 -5.58
C MET A 368 -14.73 -5.99 -4.61
N ASP A 369 -15.94 -6.35 -5.05
CA ASP A 369 -17.16 -6.33 -4.22
C ASP A 369 -16.99 -7.30 -3.02
N PRO A 370 -17.34 -6.89 -1.78
CA PRO A 370 -17.29 -7.79 -0.62
C PRO A 370 -18.24 -8.99 -0.74
N ALA A 371 -19.27 -8.93 -1.55
CA ALA A 371 -20.22 -10.03 -1.77
C ALA A 371 -19.59 -11.26 -2.47
N ARG A 372 -18.34 -11.15 -2.94
CA ARG A 372 -17.58 -12.29 -3.50
C ARG A 372 -17.06 -13.28 -2.43
N PHE A 373 -17.28 -12.96 -1.12
CA PHE A 373 -16.89 -13.78 0.02
C PHE A 373 -18.07 -14.29 0.85
#